data_60f99f5e7ee7a6abe340249ad1861199
#
_entry.id   60f99f5e7ee7a6abe340249ad1861199
#
_cell.length_a   1.000
_cell.length_b   1.000
_cell.length_c   1.000
_cell.angle_alpha   90.00
_cell.angle_beta   90.00
_cell.angle_gamma   90.00
#
_symmetry.space_group_name_H-M   'P 1'
#
loop_
_entity.id
_entity.type
_entity.pdbx_description
1 polymer ?
#
loop_
_entity_poly.entity_id
_entity_poly.type
_entity_poly.pdbx_seq_one_letter_code
_entity_poly.pdbx_strand_id
1 'polypeptide(L)'
;PVASTEVLNELGVTIWTLENGAEIILKKTDFKEDEILFDAYSFGGSSLIELEKIPSTDMTTTIVSQCGVGEFDNITLEKMMAGKVLRLNPYITDITEGFSGSTSPDDIETFMQLLYLKFEQPRFDREAYGAFLGRIKAWVQNTSTDPRTVANDSISFLMVDRNPRNSPMNTDKLNKVDFEEIKAIYNDRFADGANFRYYFVGNIDEAILKP
;
A
#
# COMPACT_ATOMS: atom_id res chain seq x y z
N PRO A 1 22.42 -6.40 4.93
CA PRO A 1 23.42 -6.91 3.98
C PRO A 1 22.85 -7.94 3.02
N VAL A 2 23.42 -8.06 1.81
CA VAL A 2 23.06 -9.05 0.80
C VAL A 2 23.76 -10.37 1.14
N ALA A 3 22.99 -11.43 1.39
CA ALA A 3 23.52 -12.77 1.68
C ALA A 3 23.86 -13.52 0.39
N SER A 4 23.04 -13.41 -0.66
CA SER A 4 23.29 -14.03 -1.95
C SER A 4 22.78 -13.18 -3.12
N THR A 5 23.37 -13.40 -4.29
CA THR A 5 22.96 -12.78 -5.55
C THR A 5 22.81 -13.87 -6.60
N GLU A 6 21.64 -13.90 -7.25
CA GLU A 6 21.33 -14.77 -8.38
C GLU A 6 21.04 -13.89 -9.61
N VAL A 7 21.58 -14.26 -10.78
CA VAL A 7 21.35 -13.56 -12.04
C VAL A 7 20.66 -14.49 -13.02
N LEU A 8 19.43 -14.13 -13.39
CA LEU A 8 18.62 -14.82 -14.40
C LEU A 8 18.85 -14.14 -15.77
N ASN A 9 19.90 -14.54 -16.47
CA ASN A 9 20.33 -13.90 -17.73
C ASN A 9 19.26 -13.89 -18.81
N GLU A 10 18.46 -14.96 -18.91
CA GLU A 10 17.37 -15.04 -19.92
C GLU A 10 16.30 -14.00 -19.71
N LEU A 11 16.09 -13.55 -18.48
CA LEU A 11 15.07 -12.55 -18.11
C LEU A 11 15.67 -11.16 -17.90
N GLY A 12 17.00 -11.04 -17.83
CA GLY A 12 17.69 -9.81 -17.45
C GLY A 12 17.31 -9.35 -16.04
N VAL A 13 17.24 -10.29 -15.10
CA VAL A 13 16.82 -10.04 -13.71
C VAL A 13 17.94 -10.41 -12.76
N THR A 14 18.21 -9.54 -11.78
CA THR A 14 19.08 -9.80 -10.63
C THR A 14 18.21 -9.98 -9.39
N ILE A 15 18.43 -11.04 -8.62
CA ILE A 15 17.74 -11.32 -7.35
C ILE A 15 18.77 -11.23 -6.24
N TRP A 16 18.50 -10.37 -5.27
CA TRP A 16 19.25 -10.31 -4.02
C TRP A 16 18.43 -10.93 -2.90
N THR A 17 19.02 -11.89 -2.19
CA THR A 17 18.46 -12.35 -0.92
C THR A 17 19.23 -11.66 0.21
N LEU A 18 18.53 -10.97 1.09
CA LEU A 18 19.11 -10.30 2.25
C LEU A 18 19.33 -11.30 3.40
N GLU A 19 20.17 -10.94 4.38
CA GLU A 19 20.44 -11.78 5.55
C GLU A 19 19.20 -12.07 6.40
N ASN A 20 18.19 -11.18 6.37
CA ASN A 20 16.90 -11.39 7.03
C ASN A 20 15.90 -12.22 6.20
N GLY A 21 16.28 -12.69 5.02
CA GLY A 21 15.46 -13.49 4.13
C GLY A 21 14.63 -12.71 3.10
N ALA A 22 14.58 -11.39 3.16
CA ALA A 22 13.89 -10.58 2.16
C ALA A 22 14.50 -10.77 0.77
N GLU A 23 13.66 -10.82 -0.27
CA GLU A 23 14.10 -10.91 -1.66
C GLU A 23 13.88 -9.58 -2.38
N ILE A 24 14.92 -9.09 -3.04
CA ILE A 24 14.87 -7.88 -3.88
C ILE A 24 15.12 -8.29 -5.32
N ILE A 25 14.14 -8.09 -6.17
CA ILE A 25 14.14 -8.45 -7.59
C ILE A 25 14.33 -7.18 -8.42
N LEU A 26 15.43 -7.12 -9.14
CA LEU A 26 15.84 -5.98 -9.92
C LEU A 26 15.78 -6.29 -11.41
N LYS A 27 15.09 -5.46 -12.17
CA LYS A 27 15.11 -5.52 -13.63
C LYS A 27 15.42 -4.15 -14.22
N LYS A 28 16.67 -3.99 -14.67
CA LYS A 28 17.08 -2.78 -15.38
C LYS A 28 16.43 -2.73 -16.77
N THR A 29 15.81 -1.61 -17.09
CA THR A 29 15.25 -1.31 -18.42
C THR A 29 15.59 0.11 -18.83
N ASP A 30 15.60 0.37 -20.13
CA ASP A 30 15.84 1.66 -20.77
C ASP A 30 14.60 2.28 -21.41
N PHE A 31 13.39 1.79 -21.06
CA PHE A 31 12.14 2.28 -21.63
C PHE A 31 11.83 3.72 -21.25
N LYS A 32 12.20 4.12 -20.02
CA LYS A 32 12.12 5.48 -19.53
C LYS A 32 13.35 5.77 -18.66
N GLU A 33 14.02 6.87 -18.95
CA GLU A 33 15.25 7.26 -18.23
C GLU A 33 14.99 7.79 -16.82
N ASP A 34 13.77 8.32 -16.59
CA ASP A 34 13.35 9.02 -15.36
C ASP A 34 12.36 8.24 -14.49
N GLU A 35 12.21 6.92 -14.73
CA GLU A 35 11.21 6.12 -13.99
C GLU A 35 11.80 4.79 -13.49
N ILE A 36 11.52 4.52 -12.22
CA ILE A 36 11.65 3.21 -11.57
C ILE A 36 10.27 2.84 -11.03
N LEU A 37 9.69 1.77 -11.53
CA LEU A 37 8.48 1.17 -11.00
C LEU A 37 8.82 0.30 -9.79
N PHE A 38 7.97 0.33 -8.79
CA PHE A 38 8.13 -0.42 -7.56
C PHE A 38 6.85 -1.16 -7.19
N ASP A 39 7.01 -2.40 -6.77
CA ASP A 39 6.00 -3.18 -6.08
C ASP A 39 6.65 -4.04 -5.00
N ALA A 40 6.02 -4.12 -3.84
CA ALA A 40 6.44 -5.04 -2.79
C ALA A 40 5.21 -5.72 -2.24
N TYR A 41 5.23 -7.06 -2.12
CA TYR A 41 4.09 -7.78 -1.57
C TYR A 41 4.48 -8.95 -0.67
N SER A 42 3.58 -9.24 0.25
CA SER A 42 3.52 -10.46 1.04
C SER A 42 2.17 -11.15 0.83
N PHE A 43 2.11 -12.46 1.07
CA PHE A 43 0.85 -13.20 1.01
C PHE A 43 0.10 -13.13 2.34
N GLY A 44 -1.22 -13.00 2.26
CA GLY A 44 -2.13 -12.91 3.40
C GLY A 44 -3.38 -12.13 3.04
N GLY A 45 -3.25 -10.84 2.95
CA GLY A 45 -4.33 -9.93 2.59
C GLY A 45 -5.51 -9.98 3.57
N SER A 46 -6.67 -9.59 3.08
CA SER A 46 -7.90 -9.62 3.87
C SER A 46 -8.38 -11.05 4.17
N SER A 47 -7.85 -12.10 3.48
CA SER A 47 -8.21 -13.49 3.72
C SER A 47 -7.88 -13.96 5.14
N LEU A 48 -6.89 -13.35 5.79
CA LEU A 48 -6.47 -13.66 7.15
C LEU A 48 -7.21 -12.83 8.22
N ILE A 49 -8.08 -11.92 7.80
CA ILE A 49 -8.83 -11.04 8.70
C ILE A 49 -10.23 -11.61 8.95
N GLU A 50 -10.72 -11.51 10.17
CA GLU A 50 -12.09 -11.91 10.53
C GLU A 50 -13.13 -11.08 9.75
N LEU A 51 -14.27 -11.70 9.41
CA LEU A 51 -15.29 -11.07 8.55
C LEU A 51 -15.85 -9.77 9.15
N GLU A 52 -15.95 -9.71 10.45
CA GLU A 52 -16.46 -8.56 11.20
C GLU A 52 -15.57 -7.33 11.06
N LYS A 53 -14.26 -7.53 10.83
CA LYS A 53 -13.25 -6.48 10.69
C LYS A 53 -13.01 -6.04 9.24
N ILE A 54 -13.69 -6.67 8.26
CA ILE A 54 -13.54 -6.28 6.85
C ILE A 54 -13.87 -4.80 6.60
N PRO A 55 -14.88 -4.18 7.22
CA PRO A 55 -15.11 -2.75 7.06
C PRO A 55 -13.89 -1.89 7.43
N SER A 56 -13.20 -2.22 8.51
CA SER A 56 -11.96 -1.54 8.93
C SER A 56 -10.79 -1.87 8.00
N THR A 57 -10.70 -3.12 7.52
CA THR A 57 -9.67 -3.56 6.57
C THR A 57 -9.72 -2.78 5.25
N ASP A 58 -10.90 -2.62 4.68
CA ASP A 58 -11.12 -1.90 3.42
C ASP A 58 -10.70 -0.42 3.51
N MET A 59 -10.72 0.14 4.72
CA MET A 59 -10.34 1.53 4.96
C MET A 59 -8.90 1.70 5.49
N THR A 60 -8.24 0.62 5.89
CA THR A 60 -6.96 0.67 6.62
C THR A 60 -5.89 1.44 5.85
N THR A 61 -5.54 1.02 4.65
CA THR A 61 -4.44 1.61 3.88
C THR A 61 -4.71 3.06 3.48
N THR A 62 -5.96 3.36 3.13
CA THR A 62 -6.37 4.72 2.76
C THR A 62 -6.30 5.66 3.97
N ILE A 63 -6.82 5.25 5.13
CA ILE A 63 -6.83 6.07 6.35
C ILE A 63 -5.40 6.28 6.86
N VAL A 64 -4.58 5.22 6.92
CA VAL A 64 -3.20 5.35 7.37
C VAL A 64 -2.41 6.29 6.44
N SER A 65 -2.67 6.26 5.14
CA SER A 65 -2.05 7.19 4.19
C SER A 65 -2.43 8.66 4.45
N GLN A 66 -3.60 8.93 5.04
CA GLN A 66 -4.02 10.28 5.42
C GLN A 66 -3.42 10.76 6.76
N CYS A 67 -2.86 9.85 7.55
CA CYS A 67 -2.27 10.21 8.84
C CYS A 67 -0.83 10.74 8.74
N GLY A 68 -0.16 10.56 7.59
CA GLY A 68 1.25 10.87 7.43
C GLY A 68 2.16 9.70 7.82
N VAL A 69 3.40 9.97 8.28
CA VAL A 69 4.37 8.95 8.66
C VAL A 69 5.36 9.50 9.70
N GLY A 70 5.77 8.68 10.66
CA GLY A 70 6.68 9.10 11.72
C GLY A 70 6.18 10.33 12.48
N GLU A 71 7.00 11.35 12.58
CA GLU A 71 6.64 12.63 13.20
C GLU A 71 5.88 13.59 12.26
N PHE A 72 5.83 13.27 10.96
CA PHE A 72 5.26 14.14 9.94
C PHE A 72 3.78 13.82 9.71
N ASP A 73 2.91 14.81 9.92
CA ASP A 73 1.53 14.75 9.46
C ASP A 73 1.47 14.78 7.93
N ASN A 74 0.30 14.47 7.36
CA ASN A 74 0.16 14.38 5.89
C ASN A 74 0.47 15.73 5.19
N ILE A 75 0.10 16.85 5.79
CA ILE A 75 0.35 18.18 5.21
C ILE A 75 1.84 18.50 5.18
N THR A 76 2.54 18.19 6.25
CA THR A 76 3.99 18.36 6.35
C THR A 76 4.71 17.44 5.38
N LEU A 77 4.28 16.18 5.32
CA LEU A 77 4.83 15.20 4.39
C LEU A 77 4.66 15.62 2.93
N GLU A 78 3.48 16.09 2.53
CA GLU A 78 3.22 16.61 1.18
C GLU A 78 4.12 17.81 0.84
N LYS A 79 4.37 18.72 1.79
CA LYS A 79 5.29 19.84 1.60
C LYS A 79 6.74 19.37 1.43
N MET A 80 7.17 18.37 2.21
CA MET A 80 8.54 17.81 2.09
C MET A 80 8.73 17.07 0.77
N MET A 81 7.68 16.45 0.24
CA MET A 81 7.70 15.75 -1.05
C MET A 81 7.50 16.69 -2.24
N ALA A 82 7.23 17.97 -2.02
CA ALA A 82 7.04 18.92 -3.11
C ALA A 82 8.30 19.03 -3.99
N GLY A 83 8.12 18.86 -5.30
CA GLY A 83 9.20 18.87 -6.28
C GLY A 83 9.90 17.50 -6.47
N LYS A 84 9.55 16.48 -5.69
CA LYS A 84 10.03 15.12 -5.88
C LYS A 84 9.10 14.30 -6.77
N VAL A 85 9.69 13.41 -7.57
CA VAL A 85 8.95 12.53 -8.47
C VAL A 85 8.94 11.14 -7.86
N LEU A 86 8.04 10.95 -6.88
CA LEU A 86 7.84 9.66 -6.23
C LEU A 86 6.39 9.45 -5.80
N ARG A 87 5.96 8.18 -5.76
CA ARG A 87 4.69 7.74 -5.18
C ARG A 87 4.91 6.42 -4.46
N LEU A 88 4.28 6.26 -3.30
CA LEU A 88 4.32 5.02 -2.53
C LEU A 88 3.02 4.84 -1.75
N ASN A 89 2.23 3.85 -2.14
CA ASN A 89 0.91 3.59 -1.57
C ASN A 89 0.84 2.18 -0.99
N PRO A 90 0.43 2.01 0.26
CA PRO A 90 0.10 0.71 0.80
C PRO A 90 -1.19 0.17 0.18
N TYR A 91 -1.30 -1.15 0.06
CA TYR A 91 -2.52 -1.82 -0.34
C TYR A 91 -2.74 -3.13 0.45
N ILE A 92 -3.99 -3.55 0.57
CA ILE A 92 -4.40 -4.85 1.05
C ILE A 92 -5.43 -5.37 0.04
N THR A 93 -5.16 -6.51 -0.60
CA THR A 93 -6.07 -7.21 -1.48
C THR A 93 -6.71 -8.39 -0.75
N ASP A 94 -7.40 -9.26 -1.47
CA ASP A 94 -7.98 -10.47 -0.87
C ASP A 94 -6.92 -11.41 -0.31
N ILE A 95 -5.77 -11.54 -1.00
CA ILE A 95 -4.73 -12.54 -0.70
C ILE A 95 -3.32 -11.97 -0.55
N THR A 96 -3.13 -10.69 -0.74
CA THR A 96 -1.83 -10.02 -0.58
C THR A 96 -1.97 -8.69 0.12
N GLU A 97 -0.94 -8.28 0.82
CA GLU A 97 -0.68 -6.92 1.26
C GLU A 97 0.64 -6.43 0.69
N GLY A 98 0.77 -5.11 0.56
CA GLY A 98 2.00 -4.57 -0.02
C GLY A 98 2.05 -3.07 -0.17
N PHE A 99 3.07 -2.65 -0.92
CA PHE A 99 3.27 -1.28 -1.34
C PHE A 99 3.48 -1.24 -2.84
N SER A 100 2.80 -0.34 -3.52
CA SER A 100 3.02 -0.07 -4.94
C SER A 100 3.40 1.38 -5.17
N GLY A 101 4.23 1.64 -6.18
CA GLY A 101 4.65 3.00 -6.45
C GLY A 101 5.60 3.15 -7.62
N SER A 102 6.18 4.33 -7.68
CA SER A 102 7.24 4.66 -8.64
C SER A 102 8.08 5.81 -8.09
N THR A 103 9.29 5.91 -8.58
CA THR A 103 10.21 7.02 -8.27
C THR A 103 11.07 7.35 -9.49
N SER A 104 11.64 8.58 -9.51
CA SER A 104 12.77 8.86 -10.38
C SER A 104 14.05 8.25 -9.82
N PRO A 105 15.10 8.01 -10.65
CA PRO A 105 16.41 7.63 -10.15
C PRO A 105 16.99 8.64 -9.15
N ASP A 106 16.74 9.93 -9.33
CA ASP A 106 17.25 11.00 -8.47
C ASP A 106 16.57 11.01 -7.08
N ASP A 107 15.33 10.51 -6.97
CA ASP A 107 14.56 10.51 -5.74
C ASP A 107 14.51 9.13 -5.05
N ILE A 108 15.26 8.14 -5.54
CA ILE A 108 15.24 6.76 -5.01
C ILE A 108 15.59 6.70 -3.51
N GLU A 109 16.54 7.50 -3.06
CA GLU A 109 16.91 7.56 -1.64
C GLU A 109 15.73 8.03 -0.78
N THR A 110 15.06 9.10 -1.18
CA THR A 110 13.86 9.60 -0.48
C THR A 110 12.74 8.57 -0.50
N PHE A 111 12.59 7.86 -1.63
CA PHE A 111 11.61 6.79 -1.77
C PHE A 111 11.89 5.65 -0.77
N MET A 112 13.13 5.21 -0.65
CA MET A 112 13.54 4.15 0.29
C MET A 112 13.37 4.59 1.75
N GLN A 113 13.69 5.85 2.08
CA GLN A 113 13.44 6.42 3.41
C GLN A 113 11.94 6.42 3.74
N LEU A 114 11.09 6.80 2.77
CA LEU A 114 9.63 6.78 2.97
C LEU A 114 9.10 5.34 3.14
N LEU A 115 9.60 4.38 2.35
CA LEU A 115 9.26 2.97 2.49
C LEU A 115 9.63 2.44 3.88
N TYR A 116 10.85 2.73 4.34
CA TYR A 116 11.30 2.37 5.69
C TYR A 116 10.38 2.94 6.78
N LEU A 117 10.05 4.22 6.70
CA LEU A 117 9.18 4.86 7.69
C LEU A 117 7.76 4.28 7.68
N LYS A 118 7.24 3.87 6.52
CA LYS A 118 5.91 3.24 6.44
C LYS A 118 5.87 1.86 7.10
N PHE A 119 6.97 1.13 7.16
CA PHE A 119 7.09 -0.11 7.93
C PHE A 119 7.34 0.16 9.41
N GLU A 120 8.36 0.95 9.74
CA GLU A 120 8.87 1.07 11.10
C GLU A 120 8.13 2.10 11.97
N GLN A 121 7.59 3.15 11.33
CA GLN A 121 6.97 4.28 12.01
C GLN A 121 5.66 4.72 11.36
N PRO A 122 4.68 3.80 11.17
CA PRO A 122 3.37 4.19 10.69
C PRO A 122 2.72 5.16 11.67
N ARG A 123 2.16 6.26 11.14
CA ARG A 123 1.48 7.24 11.96
C ARG A 123 -0.01 6.94 12.01
N PHE A 124 -0.58 7.01 13.21
CA PHE A 124 -2.02 6.86 13.44
C PHE A 124 -2.54 8.14 14.11
N ASP A 125 -3.32 8.91 13.37
CA ASP A 125 -3.86 10.19 13.80
C ASP A 125 -5.39 10.12 13.85
N ARG A 126 -5.95 10.22 15.05
CA ARG A 126 -7.40 10.09 15.30
C ARG A 126 -8.20 11.24 14.69
N GLU A 127 -7.61 12.43 14.60
CA GLU A 127 -8.27 13.60 13.99
C GLU A 127 -8.33 13.43 12.46
N ALA A 128 -7.21 13.06 11.83
CA ALA A 128 -7.15 12.74 10.40
C ALA A 128 -8.11 11.59 10.03
N TYR A 129 -8.17 10.52 10.84
CA TYR A 129 -9.14 9.45 10.70
C TYR A 129 -10.58 9.97 10.72
N GLY A 130 -10.96 10.75 11.74
CA GLY A 130 -12.32 11.27 11.88
C GLY A 130 -12.72 12.17 10.73
N ALA A 131 -11.83 13.08 10.31
CA ALA A 131 -12.05 13.96 9.19
C ALA A 131 -12.21 13.20 7.86
N PHE A 132 -11.36 12.21 7.61
CA PHE A 132 -11.45 11.40 6.40
C PHE A 132 -12.72 10.54 6.38
N LEU A 133 -13.02 9.83 7.46
CA LEU A 133 -14.23 8.99 7.56
C LEU A 133 -15.50 9.81 7.39
N GLY A 134 -15.54 11.04 7.95
CA GLY A 134 -16.66 11.97 7.74
C GLY A 134 -16.86 12.33 6.27
N ARG A 135 -15.78 12.61 5.54
CA ARG A 135 -15.85 12.90 4.08
C ARG A 135 -16.39 11.70 3.29
N ILE A 136 -15.87 10.49 3.58
CA ILE A 136 -16.33 9.28 2.89
C ILE A 136 -17.79 8.97 3.21
N LYS A 137 -18.25 9.13 4.45
CA LYS A 137 -19.65 8.95 4.82
C LYS A 137 -20.57 9.90 4.03
N ALA A 138 -20.21 11.18 3.95
CA ALA A 138 -20.96 12.16 3.17
C ALA A 138 -20.99 11.80 1.67
N TRP A 139 -19.86 11.36 1.11
CA TRP A 139 -19.79 10.92 -0.28
C TRP A 139 -20.69 9.70 -0.54
N VAL A 140 -20.60 8.66 0.30
CA VAL A 140 -21.44 7.45 0.19
C VAL A 140 -22.91 7.78 0.30
N GLN A 141 -23.33 8.65 1.23
CA GLN A 141 -24.72 9.10 1.35
C GLN A 141 -25.21 9.78 0.08
N ASN A 142 -24.40 10.63 -0.54
CA ASN A 142 -24.76 11.33 -1.76
C ASN A 142 -24.85 10.41 -2.98
N THR A 143 -23.99 9.39 -3.06
CA THR A 143 -23.92 8.47 -4.20
C THR A 143 -24.86 7.26 -4.06
N SER A 144 -25.34 6.96 -2.85
CA SER A 144 -26.22 5.80 -2.57
C SER A 144 -27.58 5.86 -3.30
N THR A 145 -27.99 7.02 -3.75
CA THR A 145 -29.26 7.23 -4.50
C THR A 145 -29.04 7.32 -6.01
N ASP A 146 -27.79 7.33 -6.49
CA ASP A 146 -27.50 7.31 -7.93
C ASP A 146 -27.80 5.93 -8.52
N PRO A 147 -28.73 5.83 -9.51
CA PRO A 147 -29.11 4.54 -10.09
C PRO A 147 -27.95 3.78 -10.73
N ARG A 148 -26.96 4.48 -11.31
CA ARG A 148 -25.78 3.86 -11.91
C ARG A 148 -24.88 3.23 -10.85
N THR A 149 -24.65 3.92 -9.75
CA THR A 149 -23.88 3.40 -8.62
C THR A 149 -24.55 2.16 -8.05
N VAL A 150 -25.85 2.22 -7.77
CA VAL A 150 -26.62 1.08 -7.24
C VAL A 150 -26.59 -0.13 -8.18
N ALA A 151 -26.72 0.10 -9.50
CA ALA A 151 -26.67 -0.97 -10.49
C ALA A 151 -25.27 -1.61 -10.55
N ASN A 152 -24.20 -0.81 -10.60
CA ASN A 152 -22.82 -1.30 -10.64
C ASN A 152 -22.47 -2.09 -9.38
N ASP A 153 -22.82 -1.58 -8.20
CA ASP A 153 -22.57 -2.24 -6.91
C ASP A 153 -23.31 -3.59 -6.86
N SER A 154 -24.58 -3.61 -7.32
CA SER A 154 -25.40 -4.83 -7.36
C SER A 154 -24.79 -5.88 -8.30
N ILE A 155 -24.36 -5.47 -9.51
CA ILE A 155 -23.73 -6.36 -10.48
C ILE A 155 -22.41 -6.90 -9.93
N SER A 156 -21.54 -6.03 -9.41
CA SER A 156 -20.24 -6.42 -8.85
C SER A 156 -20.40 -7.42 -7.70
N PHE A 157 -21.37 -7.19 -6.83
CA PHE A 157 -21.63 -8.08 -5.69
C PHE A 157 -22.20 -9.44 -6.14
N LEU A 158 -23.05 -9.45 -7.19
CA LEU A 158 -23.56 -10.71 -7.77
C LEU A 158 -22.45 -11.51 -8.46
N MET A 159 -21.51 -10.85 -9.12
CA MET A 159 -20.37 -11.51 -9.80
C MET A 159 -19.44 -12.26 -8.85
N VAL A 160 -19.39 -11.88 -7.59
CA VAL A 160 -18.63 -12.57 -6.53
C VAL A 160 -19.50 -13.45 -5.64
N ASP A 161 -20.62 -13.93 -6.16
CA ASP A 161 -21.60 -14.79 -5.47
C ASP A 161 -22.05 -14.21 -4.12
N ARG A 162 -22.18 -12.90 -4.04
CA ARG A 162 -22.55 -12.13 -2.84
C ARG A 162 -21.66 -12.43 -1.64
N ASN A 163 -20.38 -12.67 -1.88
CA ASN A 163 -19.42 -12.90 -0.80
C ASN A 163 -19.42 -11.68 0.16
N PRO A 164 -19.70 -11.86 1.45
CA PRO A 164 -19.79 -10.75 2.42
C PRO A 164 -18.49 -9.91 2.50
N ARG A 165 -17.33 -10.50 2.21
CA ARG A 165 -16.04 -9.78 2.18
C ARG A 165 -16.00 -8.71 1.10
N ASN A 166 -16.62 -8.98 -0.04
CA ASN A 166 -16.67 -8.08 -1.20
C ASN A 166 -17.98 -7.27 -1.27
N SER A 167 -18.69 -7.12 -0.13
CA SER A 167 -19.91 -6.32 -0.10
C SER A 167 -19.61 -4.85 -0.40
N PRO A 168 -20.44 -4.17 -1.21
CA PRO A 168 -20.28 -2.76 -1.54
C PRO A 168 -20.18 -1.87 -0.30
N MET A 169 -19.41 -0.79 -0.41
CA MET A 169 -19.31 0.19 0.66
C MET A 169 -20.63 0.96 0.80
N ASN A 170 -21.16 0.96 2.00
CA ASN A 170 -22.39 1.66 2.35
C ASN A 170 -22.29 2.29 3.75
N THR A 171 -23.29 3.06 4.14
CA THR A 171 -23.29 3.76 5.43
C THR A 171 -23.18 2.79 6.62
N ASP A 172 -23.83 1.63 6.55
CA ASP A 172 -23.80 0.64 7.64
C ASP A 172 -22.41 0.01 7.79
N LYS A 173 -21.77 -0.29 6.66
CA LYS A 173 -20.39 -0.77 6.63
C LYS A 173 -19.42 0.29 7.17
N LEU A 174 -19.56 1.56 6.76
CA LEU A 174 -18.74 2.66 7.26
C LEU A 174 -18.94 2.96 8.76
N ASN A 175 -20.12 2.68 9.30
CA ASN A 175 -20.36 2.84 10.74
C ASN A 175 -19.66 1.79 11.61
N LYS A 176 -19.23 0.67 11.01
CA LYS A 176 -18.47 -0.39 11.67
C LYS A 176 -16.97 -0.18 11.61
N VAL A 177 -16.49 0.81 10.86
CA VAL A 177 -15.06 1.12 10.76
C VAL A 177 -14.56 1.65 12.11
N ASP A 178 -13.57 0.97 12.67
CA ASP A 178 -12.98 1.30 13.96
C ASP A 178 -11.50 1.67 13.85
N PHE A 179 -11.08 2.70 14.57
CA PHE A 179 -9.72 3.23 14.51
C PHE A 179 -8.68 2.27 15.10
N GLU A 180 -9.01 1.59 16.19
CA GLU A 180 -8.06 0.66 16.84
C GLU A 180 -7.93 -0.64 16.02
N GLU A 181 -9.00 -1.06 15.34
CA GLU A 181 -8.91 -2.16 14.36
C GLU A 181 -8.01 -1.80 13.18
N ILE A 182 -8.17 -0.60 12.59
CA ILE A 182 -7.28 -0.11 11.52
C ILE A 182 -5.81 -0.18 11.94
N LYS A 183 -5.52 0.33 13.13
CA LYS A 183 -4.17 0.31 13.70
C LYS A 183 -3.65 -1.12 13.89
N ALA A 184 -4.48 -2.01 14.44
CA ALA A 184 -4.12 -3.41 14.65
C ALA A 184 -3.87 -4.13 13.33
N ILE A 185 -4.75 -3.94 12.34
CA ILE A 185 -4.65 -4.55 11.01
C ILE A 185 -3.38 -4.08 10.29
N TYR A 186 -3.11 -2.76 10.28
CA TYR A 186 -1.90 -2.25 9.63
C TYR A 186 -0.63 -2.81 10.28
N ASN A 187 -0.54 -2.74 11.61
CA ASN A 187 0.60 -3.25 12.35
C ASN A 187 0.81 -4.76 12.19
N ASP A 188 -0.26 -5.54 12.00
CA ASP A 188 -0.18 -6.98 11.76
C ASP A 188 0.25 -7.31 10.33
N ARG A 189 -0.37 -6.66 9.32
CA ARG A 189 -0.08 -6.96 7.92
C ARG A 189 1.26 -6.41 7.43
N PHE A 190 1.74 -5.32 8.02
CA PHE A 190 3.01 -4.68 7.67
C PHE A 190 4.07 -4.83 8.80
N ALA A 191 3.95 -5.87 9.64
CA ALA A 191 4.79 -6.06 10.82
C ALA A 191 6.26 -6.34 10.51
N ASP A 192 6.54 -7.03 9.42
CA ASP A 192 7.88 -7.50 9.11
C ASP A 192 8.19 -7.39 7.60
N GLY A 193 9.04 -6.42 7.28
CA GLY A 193 9.50 -6.21 5.91
C GLY A 193 10.27 -7.40 5.32
N ALA A 194 10.78 -8.32 6.14
CA ALA A 194 11.46 -9.52 5.65
C ALA A 194 10.53 -10.51 4.95
N ASN A 195 9.23 -10.47 5.23
CA ASN A 195 8.23 -11.32 4.60
C ASN A 195 7.81 -10.86 3.20
N PHE A 196 8.29 -9.68 2.76
CA PHE A 196 7.94 -9.10 1.48
C PHE A 196 8.96 -9.44 0.40
N ARG A 197 8.47 -9.57 -0.84
CA ARG A 197 9.28 -9.55 -2.06
C ARG A 197 9.21 -8.18 -2.68
N TYR A 198 10.37 -7.60 -2.97
CA TYR A 198 10.52 -6.23 -3.47
C TYR A 198 10.92 -6.26 -4.93
N TYR A 199 10.15 -5.62 -5.78
CA TYR A 199 10.38 -5.53 -7.22
C TYR A 199 10.71 -4.11 -7.62
N PHE A 200 11.83 -3.93 -8.30
CA PHE A 200 12.22 -2.66 -8.92
C PHE A 200 12.44 -2.90 -10.41
N VAL A 201 11.73 -2.14 -11.25
CA VAL A 201 11.83 -2.24 -12.71
C VAL A 201 11.98 -0.85 -13.31
N GLY A 202 13.04 -0.61 -14.08
CA GLY A 202 13.27 0.68 -14.71
C GLY A 202 14.75 1.04 -14.84
N ASN A 203 15.05 2.33 -14.88
CA ASN A 203 16.41 2.83 -14.97
C ASN A 203 17.11 2.79 -13.59
N ILE A 204 17.46 1.58 -13.17
CA ILE A 204 18.04 1.31 -11.85
C ILE A 204 19.56 1.30 -11.95
N ASP A 205 20.22 2.01 -11.04
CA ASP A 205 21.61 1.78 -10.70
C ASP A 205 21.68 0.89 -9.46
N GLU A 206 22.12 -0.36 -9.65
CA GLU A 206 22.26 -1.32 -8.56
C GLU A 206 23.21 -0.84 -7.45
N ALA A 207 24.18 0.02 -7.79
CA ALA A 207 25.14 0.55 -6.82
C ALA A 207 24.48 1.51 -5.80
N ILE A 208 23.41 2.18 -6.19
CA ILE A 208 22.65 3.09 -5.30
C ILE A 208 21.76 2.30 -4.32
N LEU A 209 21.25 1.14 -4.74
CA LEU A 209 20.39 0.28 -3.91
C LEU A 209 21.18 -0.66 -3.00
N LYS A 210 22.46 -0.91 -3.30
CA LYS A 210 23.33 -1.73 -2.44
C LYS A 210 23.71 -0.95 -1.19
N PRO A 211 23.41 -1.48 0.01
CA PRO A 211 23.87 -0.88 1.28
C PRO A 211 25.39 -0.95 1.45
#